data_a24902df71aeabc8c8ed7249e1364a7a
#
_entry.id   a24902df71aeabc8c8ed7249e1364a7a
#
_cell.length_a   1.000
_cell.length_b   1.000
_cell.length_c   1.000
_cell.angle_alpha   90.00
_cell.angle_beta   90.00
_cell.angle_gamma   90.00
#
_symmetry.space_group_name_H-M   'P 1'
#
loop_
_entity.id
_entity.type
_entity.pdbx_description
1 polymer ?
#
loop_
_entity_poly.entity_id
_entity_poly.type
_entity_poly.pdbx_seq_one_letter_code
_entity_poly.pdbx_strand_id
1 'polypeptide(L)'
;MLSTDFLGMKLKNPIIVAAGPWNRDGKALHRSIASGAGAVVTESIVSDTVLDVRPRIACDEMGVQNIRLYSDIQIEGWERELDIAKSDGGVVIASISAHTASELAYLASKMEKFGADAIELSVSNPMMESLEVVASHADVIYDMTKEVVSNVRIPVIVKLSQNTTNITKVAKAAKKAGASAVSAINTVRGILGVDLETAQPAL
;
A
#
# COMPACT_ATOMS: atom_id res chain seq x y z
N MET A 1 -19.66 -20.10 6.58
CA MET A 1 -19.14 -18.71 6.75
C MET A 1 -17.67 -18.71 6.36
N LEU A 2 -17.22 -17.72 5.61
CA LEU A 2 -15.81 -17.62 5.14
C LEU A 2 -14.95 -16.78 6.09
N SER A 3 -15.33 -16.68 7.37
CA SER A 3 -14.54 -15.92 8.35
C SER A 3 -13.14 -16.52 8.49
N THR A 4 -12.14 -15.66 8.60
CA THR A 4 -10.75 -16.08 8.73
C THR A 4 -10.05 -15.23 9.79
N ASP A 5 -9.00 -15.76 10.40
CA ASP A 5 -8.06 -14.98 11.22
C ASP A 5 -6.86 -14.59 10.36
N PHE A 6 -6.57 -13.30 10.36
CA PHE A 6 -5.41 -12.74 9.66
C PHE A 6 -4.63 -11.85 10.62
N LEU A 7 -3.46 -12.30 11.05
CA LEU A 7 -2.57 -11.57 11.95
C LEU A 7 -3.25 -11.17 13.28
N GLY A 8 -4.13 -12.02 13.80
CA GLY A 8 -4.93 -11.75 15.02
C GLY A 8 -6.19 -10.91 14.77
N MET A 9 -6.40 -10.43 13.55
CA MET A 9 -7.61 -9.71 13.16
C MET A 9 -8.66 -10.71 12.63
N LYS A 10 -9.87 -10.66 13.17
CA LYS A 10 -10.99 -11.50 12.70
C LYS A 10 -11.67 -10.83 11.51
N LEU A 11 -11.46 -11.39 10.34
CA LEU A 11 -12.08 -10.94 9.09
C LEU A 11 -13.35 -11.73 8.80
N LYS A 12 -14.39 -11.05 8.31
CA LYS A 12 -15.66 -11.73 7.91
C LYS A 12 -15.49 -12.65 6.70
N ASN A 13 -14.45 -12.45 5.90
CA ASN A 13 -14.01 -13.31 4.78
C ASN A 13 -12.56 -12.96 4.42
N PRO A 14 -11.86 -13.78 3.59
CA PRO A 14 -10.45 -13.54 3.24
C PRO A 14 -10.23 -12.48 2.16
N ILE A 15 -11.24 -11.76 1.71
CA ILE A 15 -11.09 -10.76 0.65
C ILE A 15 -10.61 -9.44 1.26
N ILE A 16 -9.45 -8.98 0.81
CA ILE A 16 -8.87 -7.69 1.19
C ILE A 16 -8.82 -6.80 -0.05
N VAL A 17 -9.45 -5.62 0.00
CA VAL A 17 -9.34 -4.64 -1.08
C VAL A 17 -7.99 -3.95 -0.95
N ALA A 18 -7.12 -4.18 -1.94
CA ALA A 18 -5.75 -3.69 -1.93
C ALA A 18 -5.65 -2.16 -2.07
N ALA A 19 -4.48 -1.62 -1.70
CA ALA A 19 -4.13 -0.22 -1.92
C ALA A 19 -4.32 0.18 -3.40
N GLY A 20 -4.93 1.33 -3.62
CA GLY A 20 -5.18 1.83 -4.96
C GLY A 20 -6.23 2.93 -4.99
N PRO A 21 -6.57 3.45 -6.18
CA PRO A 21 -7.44 4.61 -6.36
C PRO A 21 -8.87 4.43 -5.82
N TRP A 22 -9.31 3.18 -5.60
CA TRP A 22 -10.61 2.84 -5.01
C TRP A 22 -10.71 3.13 -3.52
N ASN A 23 -9.57 3.24 -2.82
CA ASN A 23 -9.45 3.41 -1.37
C ASN A 23 -8.76 4.73 -1.00
N ARG A 24 -9.05 5.79 -1.73
CA ARG A 24 -8.37 7.08 -1.64
C ARG A 24 -8.68 7.89 -0.37
N ASP A 25 -9.84 7.65 0.27
CA ASP A 25 -10.31 8.39 1.45
C ASP A 25 -11.17 7.51 2.35
N GLY A 26 -11.51 7.98 3.54
CA GLY A 26 -12.30 7.24 4.52
C GLY A 26 -13.67 6.80 4.02
N LYS A 27 -14.34 7.62 3.20
CA LYS A 27 -15.65 7.25 2.62
C LYS A 27 -15.50 6.12 1.59
N ALA A 28 -14.45 6.13 0.80
CA ALA A 28 -14.17 5.07 -0.17
C ALA A 28 -13.81 3.76 0.52
N LEU A 29 -12.99 3.81 1.58
CA LEU A 29 -12.67 2.67 2.45
C LEU A 29 -13.93 2.10 3.11
N HIS A 30 -14.74 2.96 3.75
CA HIS A 30 -16.02 2.56 4.37
C HIS A 30 -16.94 1.88 3.36
N ARG A 31 -17.09 2.43 2.15
CA ARG A 31 -17.91 1.83 1.08
C ARG A 31 -17.39 0.43 0.70
N SER A 32 -16.08 0.23 0.59
CA SER A 32 -15.49 -1.08 0.32
C SER A 32 -15.81 -2.09 1.44
N ILE A 33 -15.74 -1.67 2.71
CA ILE A 33 -16.11 -2.48 3.88
C ILE A 33 -17.60 -2.83 3.85
N ALA A 34 -18.46 -1.84 3.61
CA ALA A 34 -19.92 -2.00 3.52
C ALA A 34 -20.33 -2.92 2.36
N SER A 35 -19.55 -2.91 1.25
CA SER A 35 -19.76 -3.80 0.11
C SER A 35 -19.34 -5.25 0.37
N GLY A 36 -18.76 -5.55 1.53
CA GLY A 36 -18.48 -6.92 1.93
C GLY A 36 -16.99 -7.28 2.05
N ALA A 37 -16.05 -6.35 1.85
CA ALA A 37 -14.64 -6.65 2.04
C ALA A 37 -14.34 -7.08 3.49
N GLY A 38 -13.49 -8.10 3.67
CA GLY A 38 -13.02 -8.54 4.99
C GLY A 38 -12.10 -7.50 5.65
N ALA A 39 -11.24 -6.87 4.84
CA ALA A 39 -10.41 -5.73 5.22
C ALA A 39 -10.17 -4.83 4.00
N VAL A 40 -9.65 -3.63 4.25
CA VAL A 40 -9.28 -2.67 3.21
C VAL A 40 -7.88 -2.11 3.48
N VAL A 41 -7.15 -1.79 2.41
CA VAL A 41 -5.84 -1.14 2.49
C VAL A 41 -5.98 0.28 1.95
N THR A 42 -5.47 1.28 2.66
CA THR A 42 -5.50 2.68 2.21
C THR A 42 -4.69 2.87 0.93
N GLU A 43 -4.92 3.94 0.19
CA GLU A 43 -3.89 4.47 -0.71
C GLU A 43 -2.58 4.66 0.04
N SER A 44 -1.44 4.56 -0.65
CA SER A 44 -0.14 4.71 0.00
C SER A 44 0.05 6.15 0.50
N ILE A 45 0.24 6.28 1.80
CA ILE A 45 0.41 7.53 2.55
C ILE A 45 1.89 7.89 2.53
N VAL A 46 2.17 9.16 2.27
CA VAL A 46 3.53 9.74 2.22
C VAL A 46 3.60 10.99 3.09
N SER A 47 4.81 11.39 3.47
CA SER A 47 5.02 12.61 4.28
C SER A 47 4.66 13.88 3.51
N ASP A 48 5.08 13.94 2.25
CA ASP A 48 4.79 15.07 1.36
C ASP A 48 3.86 14.62 0.24
N THR A 49 2.71 15.27 0.13
CA THR A 49 1.74 14.97 -0.93
C THR A 49 2.30 15.29 -2.30
N VAL A 50 2.10 14.36 -3.24
CA VAL A 50 2.63 14.46 -4.61
C VAL A 50 1.57 15.05 -5.54
N LEU A 51 2.03 15.73 -6.61
CA LEU A 51 1.16 16.28 -7.64
C LEU A 51 0.25 15.18 -8.22
N ASP A 52 -1.03 15.48 -8.27
CA ASP A 52 -2.04 14.63 -8.86
C ASP A 52 -1.97 14.64 -10.39
N VAL A 53 -1.73 13.49 -10.98
CA VAL A 53 -1.71 13.30 -12.44
C VAL A 53 -3.11 12.87 -12.91
N ARG A 54 -3.61 13.50 -13.97
CA ARG A 54 -4.90 13.17 -14.58
C ARG A 54 -4.76 12.95 -16.09
N PRO A 55 -5.51 11.97 -16.68
CA PRO A 55 -6.42 11.01 -16.04
C PRO A 55 -5.66 9.99 -15.17
N ARG A 56 -6.36 9.41 -14.17
CA ARG A 56 -5.75 8.46 -13.22
C ARG A 56 -5.96 7.01 -13.58
N ILE A 57 -7.01 6.73 -14.31
CA ILE A 57 -7.44 5.37 -14.67
C ILE A 57 -7.75 5.36 -16.15
N ALA A 58 -7.20 4.39 -16.83
CA ALA A 58 -7.51 4.07 -18.23
C ALA A 58 -7.90 2.60 -18.34
N CYS A 59 -8.81 2.29 -19.25
CA CYS A 59 -9.33 0.95 -19.49
C CYS A 59 -9.32 0.63 -20.97
N ASP A 60 -8.94 -0.59 -21.32
CA ASP A 60 -9.09 -1.17 -22.63
C ASP A 60 -9.60 -2.61 -22.55
N GLU A 61 -9.59 -3.35 -23.66
CA GLU A 61 -10.00 -4.76 -23.69
C GLU A 61 -9.06 -5.68 -22.92
N MET A 62 -7.81 -5.25 -22.66
CA MET A 62 -6.79 -6.03 -21.99
C MET A 62 -6.83 -5.85 -20.46
N GLY A 63 -7.42 -4.74 -19.96
CA GLY A 63 -7.53 -4.50 -18.54
C GLY A 63 -7.64 -3.04 -18.12
N VAL A 64 -7.27 -2.80 -16.87
CA VAL A 64 -7.32 -1.49 -16.24
C VAL A 64 -5.90 -1.07 -15.84
N GLN A 65 -5.51 0.13 -16.23
CA GLN A 65 -4.27 0.76 -15.81
C GLN A 65 -4.55 2.02 -14.98
N ASN A 66 -3.66 2.33 -14.06
CA ASN A 66 -3.73 3.56 -13.30
C ASN A 66 -2.35 4.20 -13.18
N ILE A 67 -2.34 5.53 -13.05
CA ILE A 67 -1.15 6.34 -12.84
C ILE A 67 -1.19 7.05 -11.48
N ARG A 68 -2.06 6.61 -10.57
CA ARG A 68 -2.10 7.13 -9.21
C ARG A 68 -0.81 6.78 -8.48
N LEU A 69 -0.13 7.81 -7.93
CA LEU A 69 1.13 7.62 -7.22
C LEU A 69 0.89 7.33 -5.74
N TYR A 70 0.37 8.32 -5.04
CA TYR A 70 0.18 8.31 -3.59
C TYR A 70 -1.09 9.03 -3.17
N SER A 71 -1.43 8.96 -1.89
CA SER A 71 -2.49 9.77 -1.31
C SER A 71 -2.19 11.26 -1.44
N ASP A 72 -3.22 12.04 -1.75
CA ASP A 72 -3.20 13.51 -1.76
C ASP A 72 -3.69 14.09 -0.41
N ILE A 73 -3.98 13.24 0.57
CA ILE A 73 -4.38 13.63 1.91
C ILE A 73 -3.13 13.79 2.77
N GLN A 74 -3.00 14.94 3.44
CA GLN A 74 -1.93 15.20 4.42
C GLN A 74 -1.99 14.20 5.58
N ILE A 75 -0.84 13.89 6.19
CA ILE A 75 -0.74 12.86 7.23
C ILE A 75 -1.79 13.04 8.32
N GLU A 76 -1.94 14.27 8.83
CA GLU A 76 -2.88 14.59 9.90
C GLU A 76 -4.35 14.40 9.51
N GLY A 77 -4.66 14.52 8.23
CA GLY A 77 -6.00 14.25 7.68
C GLY A 77 -6.40 12.79 7.78
N TRP A 78 -5.44 11.87 7.81
CA TRP A 78 -5.70 10.44 7.90
C TRP A 78 -6.28 9.99 9.24
N GLU A 79 -6.11 10.74 10.33
CA GLU A 79 -6.81 10.46 11.59
C GLU A 79 -8.32 10.43 11.36
N ARG A 80 -8.86 11.49 10.75
CA ARG A 80 -10.29 11.59 10.42
C ARG A 80 -10.73 10.54 9.38
N GLU A 81 -9.91 10.28 8.37
CA GLU A 81 -10.27 9.34 7.31
C GLU A 81 -10.32 7.89 7.84
N LEU A 82 -9.45 7.52 8.78
CA LEU A 82 -9.50 6.23 9.46
C LEU A 82 -10.73 6.11 10.36
N ASP A 83 -11.10 7.17 11.10
CA ASP A 83 -12.33 7.19 11.89
C ASP A 83 -13.57 6.96 11.02
N ILE A 84 -13.66 7.64 9.87
CA ILE A 84 -14.75 7.45 8.90
C ILE A 84 -14.76 6.02 8.38
N ALA A 85 -13.60 5.50 7.97
CA ALA A 85 -13.48 4.15 7.42
C ALA A 85 -13.95 3.07 8.41
N LYS A 86 -13.68 3.28 9.71
CA LYS A 86 -13.94 2.31 10.80
C LYS A 86 -15.24 2.54 11.54
N SER A 87 -16.08 3.48 11.11
CA SER A 87 -17.32 3.83 11.81
C SER A 87 -18.25 2.64 12.09
N ASP A 88 -18.24 1.63 11.23
CA ASP A 88 -19.04 0.40 11.38
C ASP A 88 -18.17 -0.83 11.76
N GLY A 89 -16.98 -0.63 12.33
CA GLY A 89 -16.14 -1.70 12.84
C GLY A 89 -15.32 -2.46 11.78
N GLY A 90 -14.96 -1.80 10.69
CA GLY A 90 -14.10 -2.37 9.64
C GLY A 90 -12.63 -2.50 10.03
N VAL A 91 -11.93 -3.43 9.38
CA VAL A 91 -10.47 -3.59 9.50
C VAL A 91 -9.78 -2.79 8.41
N VAL A 92 -8.88 -1.87 8.83
CA VAL A 92 -8.17 -0.97 7.92
C VAL A 92 -6.66 -1.13 8.09
N ILE A 93 -5.98 -1.48 7.00
CA ILE A 93 -4.53 -1.59 6.90
C ILE A 93 -4.02 -0.29 6.28
N ALA A 94 -3.14 0.43 6.98
CA ALA A 94 -2.55 1.65 6.44
C ALA A 94 -1.34 1.31 5.55
N SER A 95 -1.44 1.61 4.26
CA SER A 95 -0.31 1.53 3.34
C SER A 95 0.52 2.80 3.44
N ILE A 96 1.83 2.67 3.67
CA ILE A 96 2.77 3.79 3.79
C ILE A 96 3.94 3.63 2.84
N SER A 97 4.47 4.75 2.36
CA SER A 97 5.63 4.76 1.46
C SER A 97 6.58 5.90 1.79
N ALA A 98 7.87 5.61 1.80
CA ALA A 98 8.93 6.59 1.97
C ALA A 98 10.27 6.06 1.44
N HIS A 99 11.24 6.97 1.30
CA HIS A 99 12.58 6.63 0.81
C HIS A 99 13.53 6.17 1.92
N THR A 100 13.23 6.47 3.18
CA THR A 100 14.09 6.15 4.31
C THR A 100 13.37 5.32 5.38
N ALA A 101 14.13 4.51 6.10
CA ALA A 101 13.60 3.68 7.18
C ALA A 101 13.01 4.53 8.33
N SER A 102 13.65 5.65 8.67
CA SER A 102 13.17 6.56 9.73
C SER A 102 11.85 7.23 9.37
N GLU A 103 11.66 7.61 8.13
CA GLU A 103 10.42 8.20 7.65
C GLU A 103 9.29 7.17 7.63
N LEU A 104 9.56 5.93 7.19
CA LEU A 104 8.59 4.83 7.29
C LEU A 104 8.18 4.57 8.73
N ALA A 105 9.13 4.55 9.68
CA ALA A 105 8.84 4.36 11.09
C ALA A 105 7.99 5.51 11.66
N TYR A 106 8.25 6.75 11.26
CA TYR A 106 7.44 7.90 11.62
C TYR A 106 6.01 7.78 11.11
N LEU A 107 5.83 7.47 9.82
CA LEU A 107 4.51 7.26 9.21
C LEU A 107 3.75 6.11 9.89
N ALA A 108 4.43 4.98 10.12
CA ALA A 108 3.84 3.82 10.79
C ALA A 108 3.33 4.17 12.20
N SER A 109 4.14 4.87 12.99
CA SER A 109 3.76 5.32 14.35
C SER A 109 2.57 6.27 14.32
N LYS A 110 2.47 7.16 13.32
CA LYS A 110 1.32 8.04 13.14
C LYS A 110 0.05 7.25 12.80
N MET A 111 0.14 6.31 11.85
CA MET A 111 -1.01 5.49 11.45
C MET A 111 -1.49 4.56 12.58
N GLU A 112 -0.57 3.97 13.36
CA GLU A 112 -0.94 3.23 14.56
C GLU A 112 -1.69 4.11 15.56
N LYS A 113 -1.19 5.32 15.83
CA LYS A 113 -1.85 6.29 16.71
C LYS A 113 -3.24 6.70 16.21
N PHE A 114 -3.42 6.81 14.91
CA PHE A 114 -4.70 7.16 14.27
C PHE A 114 -5.66 5.97 14.16
N GLY A 115 -5.28 4.78 14.65
CA GLY A 115 -6.16 3.62 14.79
C GLY A 115 -6.15 2.65 13.61
N ALA A 116 -5.10 2.63 12.78
CA ALA A 116 -4.90 1.56 11.81
C ALA A 116 -4.74 0.20 12.53
N ASP A 117 -5.25 -0.89 11.93
CA ASP A 117 -5.17 -2.24 12.50
C ASP A 117 -3.87 -2.97 12.12
N ALA A 118 -3.25 -2.58 11.02
CA ALA A 118 -1.95 -3.06 10.56
C ALA A 118 -1.29 -2.03 9.63
N ILE A 119 0.01 -2.18 9.40
CA ILE A 119 0.78 -1.37 8.44
C ILE A 119 1.15 -2.22 7.24
N GLU A 120 0.95 -1.69 6.01
CA GLU A 120 1.55 -2.24 4.79
C GLU A 120 2.68 -1.32 4.32
N LEU A 121 3.91 -1.84 4.25
CA LEU A 121 5.07 -1.13 3.70
C LEU A 121 5.04 -1.21 2.17
N SER A 122 4.70 -0.12 1.49
CA SER A 122 4.77 0.01 0.04
C SER A 122 6.15 0.54 -0.36
N VAL A 123 7.14 -0.35 -0.37
CA VAL A 123 8.55 -0.04 -0.61
C VAL A 123 8.95 0.00 -2.09
N SER A 124 7.97 -0.17 -2.97
CA SER A 124 8.15 -0.09 -4.43
C SER A 124 7.11 0.86 -5.03
N ASN A 125 7.49 1.54 -6.10
CA ASN A 125 6.55 2.30 -6.91
C ASN A 125 6.94 2.18 -8.38
N PRO A 126 6.10 1.57 -9.24
CA PRO A 126 6.44 1.36 -10.65
C PRO A 126 6.69 2.65 -11.44
N MET A 127 6.25 3.79 -10.94
CA MET A 127 6.47 5.11 -11.54
C MET A 127 7.74 5.81 -11.04
N MET A 128 8.44 5.25 -10.04
CA MET A 128 9.63 5.84 -9.42
C MET A 128 10.78 4.85 -9.42
N GLU A 129 11.75 5.04 -10.32
CA GLU A 129 12.89 4.13 -10.49
C GLU A 129 13.68 3.93 -9.18
N SER A 130 13.89 4.97 -8.40
CA SER A 130 14.62 4.89 -7.12
C SER A 130 13.98 3.91 -6.13
N LEU A 131 12.66 3.87 -6.02
CA LEU A 131 11.97 2.92 -5.14
C LEU A 131 11.93 1.50 -5.72
N GLU A 132 11.87 1.35 -7.04
CA GLU A 132 11.97 0.03 -7.66
C GLU A 132 13.35 -0.61 -7.43
N VAL A 133 14.41 0.19 -7.45
CA VAL A 133 15.75 -0.28 -7.08
C VAL A 133 15.78 -0.73 -5.62
N VAL A 134 15.27 0.08 -4.69
CA VAL A 134 15.16 -0.26 -3.27
C VAL A 134 14.42 -1.58 -3.06
N ALA A 135 13.28 -1.76 -3.70
CA ALA A 135 12.43 -2.95 -3.58
C ALA A 135 13.12 -4.26 -4.04
N SER A 136 14.16 -4.17 -4.84
CA SER A 136 14.94 -5.32 -5.32
C SER A 136 16.05 -5.77 -4.37
N HIS A 137 16.43 -4.91 -3.39
CA HIS A 137 17.56 -5.15 -2.48
C HIS A 137 17.10 -5.69 -1.14
N ALA A 138 17.39 -6.95 -0.88
CA ALA A 138 16.91 -7.67 0.31
C ALA A 138 17.46 -7.11 1.64
N ASP A 139 18.67 -6.59 1.64
CA ASP A 139 19.30 -5.92 2.79
C ASP A 139 18.61 -4.61 3.13
N VAL A 140 18.31 -3.79 2.14
CA VAL A 140 17.55 -2.53 2.33
C VAL A 140 16.15 -2.81 2.85
N ILE A 141 15.45 -3.81 2.29
CA ILE A 141 14.13 -4.23 2.77
C ILE A 141 14.20 -4.75 4.21
N TYR A 142 15.27 -5.47 4.56
CA TYR A 142 15.49 -5.90 5.94
C TYR A 142 15.59 -4.70 6.88
N ASP A 143 16.44 -3.72 6.57
CA ASP A 143 16.70 -2.57 7.43
C ASP A 143 15.44 -1.70 7.59
N MET A 144 14.76 -1.38 6.49
CA MET A 144 13.50 -0.63 6.51
C MET A 144 12.42 -1.33 7.34
N THR A 145 12.24 -2.63 7.10
CA THR A 145 11.24 -3.42 7.84
C THR A 145 11.58 -3.49 9.32
N LYS A 146 12.84 -3.73 9.66
CA LYS A 146 13.33 -3.82 11.03
C LYS A 146 13.08 -2.54 11.82
N GLU A 147 13.36 -1.40 11.18
CA GLU A 147 13.11 -0.09 11.79
C GLU A 147 11.62 0.10 12.11
N VAL A 148 10.74 -0.16 11.14
CA VAL A 148 9.29 -0.02 11.36
C VAL A 148 8.79 -0.97 12.44
N VAL A 149 9.13 -2.25 12.38
CA VAL A 149 8.72 -3.27 13.37
C VAL A 149 9.15 -2.90 14.78
N SER A 150 10.29 -2.21 14.93
CA SER A 150 10.78 -1.77 16.25
C SER A 150 10.02 -0.56 16.81
N ASN A 151 9.23 0.14 15.98
CA ASN A 151 8.56 1.39 16.33
C ASN A 151 7.03 1.28 16.48
N VAL A 152 6.42 0.14 16.08
CA VAL A 152 4.97 -0.09 16.18
C VAL A 152 4.67 -1.42 16.88
N ARG A 153 3.44 -1.56 17.41
CA ARG A 153 2.94 -2.78 18.06
C ARG A 153 1.97 -3.55 17.19
N ILE A 154 1.37 -2.90 16.20
CA ILE A 154 0.45 -3.51 15.24
C ILE A 154 1.22 -4.30 14.18
N PRO A 155 0.60 -5.29 13.52
CA PRO A 155 1.25 -6.11 12.51
C PRO A 155 1.82 -5.28 11.35
N VAL A 156 3.00 -5.68 10.87
CA VAL A 156 3.66 -5.07 9.71
C VAL A 156 3.68 -6.07 8.55
N ILE A 157 3.15 -5.64 7.41
CA ILE A 157 3.08 -6.38 6.15
C ILE A 157 4.05 -5.72 5.17
N VAL A 158 4.85 -6.48 4.45
CA VAL A 158 5.74 -5.92 3.41
C VAL A 158 5.17 -6.25 2.03
N LYS A 159 4.87 -5.22 1.23
CA LYS A 159 4.40 -5.39 -0.13
C LYS A 159 5.58 -5.56 -1.08
N LEU A 160 5.63 -6.74 -1.71
CA LEU A 160 6.72 -7.13 -2.59
C LEU A 160 6.50 -6.62 -4.02
N SER A 161 7.59 -6.28 -4.70
CA SER A 161 7.59 -5.96 -6.13
C SER A 161 7.96 -7.21 -6.95
N GLN A 162 7.41 -7.30 -8.16
CA GLN A 162 7.84 -8.28 -9.17
C GLN A 162 9.16 -7.88 -9.85
N ASN A 163 9.60 -6.61 -9.71
CA ASN A 163 10.82 -6.08 -10.33
C ASN A 163 12.09 -6.50 -9.56
N THR A 164 12.21 -7.79 -9.34
CA THR A 164 13.39 -8.39 -8.68
C THR A 164 13.70 -9.72 -9.33
N THR A 165 14.97 -10.06 -9.42
CA THR A 165 15.41 -11.36 -9.93
C THR A 165 15.13 -12.51 -8.97
N ASN A 166 14.88 -12.21 -7.70
CA ASN A 166 14.61 -13.23 -6.67
C ASN A 166 13.71 -12.70 -5.54
N ILE A 167 12.41 -12.71 -5.78
CA ILE A 167 11.38 -12.27 -4.82
C ILE A 167 11.42 -13.08 -3.50
N THR A 168 11.82 -14.35 -3.57
CA THR A 168 11.94 -15.22 -2.38
C THR A 168 13.02 -14.70 -1.44
N LYS A 169 14.13 -14.17 -1.96
CA LYS A 169 15.19 -13.57 -1.15
C LYS A 169 14.68 -12.33 -0.41
N VAL A 170 13.93 -11.48 -1.10
CA VAL A 170 13.33 -10.28 -0.52
C VAL A 170 12.29 -10.64 0.55
N ALA A 171 11.40 -11.59 0.28
CA ALA A 171 10.41 -12.08 1.25
C ALA A 171 11.06 -12.67 2.52
N LYS A 172 12.14 -13.43 2.35
CA LYS A 172 12.90 -13.97 3.50
C LYS A 172 13.56 -12.87 4.32
N ALA A 173 14.04 -11.80 3.69
CA ALA A 173 14.61 -10.64 4.38
C ALA A 173 13.54 -9.92 5.21
N ALA A 174 12.36 -9.65 4.63
CA ALA A 174 11.22 -9.08 5.34
C ALA A 174 10.83 -9.93 6.57
N LYS A 175 10.69 -11.25 6.38
CA LYS A 175 10.40 -12.18 7.49
C LYS A 175 11.47 -12.12 8.58
N LYS A 176 12.76 -12.13 8.21
CA LYS A 176 13.89 -12.07 9.17
C LYS A 176 13.91 -10.75 9.95
N ALA A 177 13.44 -9.66 9.33
CA ALA A 177 13.31 -8.36 9.97
C ALA A 177 12.13 -8.26 10.95
N GLY A 178 11.23 -9.25 10.97
CA GLY A 178 10.08 -9.31 11.87
C GLY A 178 8.75 -8.95 11.21
N ALA A 179 8.67 -8.87 9.88
CA ALA A 179 7.39 -8.70 9.21
C ALA A 179 6.43 -9.84 9.57
N SER A 180 5.17 -9.47 9.87
CA SER A 180 4.10 -10.39 10.23
C SER A 180 3.54 -11.14 9.01
N ALA A 181 3.59 -10.50 7.82
CA ALA A 181 3.19 -11.08 6.54
C ALA A 181 3.90 -10.39 5.37
N VAL A 182 3.68 -10.91 4.19
CA VAL A 182 4.00 -10.25 2.91
C VAL A 182 2.75 -10.18 2.05
N SER A 183 2.59 -9.12 1.29
CA SER A 183 1.63 -9.02 0.20
C SER A 183 2.35 -9.10 -1.15
N ALA A 184 1.77 -9.80 -2.11
CA ALA A 184 2.37 -9.99 -3.44
C ALA A 184 1.26 -9.88 -4.50
N ILE A 185 1.49 -9.06 -5.43
CA ILE A 185 2.63 -8.19 -5.72
C ILE A 185 2.15 -6.77 -5.97
N ASN A 186 3.07 -5.78 -5.97
CA ASN A 186 2.74 -4.43 -6.41
C ASN A 186 2.44 -4.40 -7.91
N THR A 187 1.86 -3.30 -8.37
CA THR A 187 1.40 -3.08 -9.75
C THR A 187 2.51 -3.39 -10.78
N VAL A 188 2.16 -4.18 -11.79
CA VAL A 188 3.04 -4.42 -12.93
C VAL A 188 3.04 -3.16 -13.81
N ARG A 189 4.24 -2.69 -14.18
CA ARG A 189 4.38 -1.57 -15.11
C ARG A 189 3.87 -1.98 -16.49
N GLY A 190 2.99 -1.17 -17.06
CA GLY A 190 2.41 -1.40 -18.37
C GLY A 190 2.17 -0.09 -19.12
N ILE A 191 1.83 -0.19 -20.38
CA ILE A 191 1.47 0.91 -21.24
C ILE A 191 0.31 0.45 -22.15
N LEU A 192 -0.75 1.25 -22.27
CA LEU A 192 -1.89 0.93 -23.15
C LEU A 192 -1.55 1.15 -24.63
N GLY A 193 -0.73 2.14 -24.90
CA GLY A 193 -0.31 2.48 -26.24
C GLY A 193 0.56 3.71 -26.26
N VAL A 194 1.00 4.11 -27.44
CA VAL A 194 1.75 5.34 -27.66
C VAL A 194 1.06 6.13 -28.74
N ASP A 195 0.77 7.39 -28.45
CA ASP A 195 0.37 8.34 -29.50
C ASP A 195 1.60 8.63 -30.38
N LEU A 196 1.53 8.23 -31.64
CA LEU A 196 2.67 8.32 -32.55
C LEU A 196 2.95 9.77 -33.02
N GLU A 197 1.99 10.68 -32.91
CA GLU A 197 2.17 12.08 -33.29
C GLU A 197 2.85 12.87 -32.18
N THR A 198 2.48 12.62 -30.93
CA THR A 198 3.01 13.32 -29.76
C THR A 198 4.14 12.59 -29.07
N ALA A 199 4.38 11.31 -29.40
CA ALA A 199 5.30 10.39 -28.73
C ALA A 199 5.04 10.27 -27.22
N GLN A 200 3.77 10.43 -26.80
CA GLN A 200 3.34 10.30 -25.42
C GLN A 200 2.60 8.98 -25.18
N PRO A 201 2.67 8.43 -23.95
CA PRO A 201 1.81 7.30 -23.60
C PRO A 201 0.34 7.66 -23.78
N ALA A 202 -0.42 6.75 -24.36
CA ALA A 202 -1.89 6.83 -24.35
C ALA A 202 -2.39 6.49 -22.92
N LEU A 203 -3.14 7.41 -22.33
CA LEU A 203 -3.70 7.33 -20.97
C LEU A 203 -5.22 7.47 -21.04
#